data_72eef7deab3e7f1821d87a1b76089a6b
#
_entry.id   72eef7deab3e7f1821d87a1b76089a6b
#
_cell.length_a   1.000
_cell.length_b   1.000
_cell.length_c   1.000
_cell.angle_alpha   90.00
_cell.angle_beta   90.00
_cell.angle_gamma   90.00
#
_symmetry.space_group_name_H-M   'P 1'
#
loop_
_entity.id
_entity.type
_entity.pdbx_description
1 polymer ?
#
loop_
_entity_poly.entity_id
_entity_poly.type
_entity_poly.pdbx_seq_one_letter_code
_entity_poly.pdbx_strand_id
1 'polypeptide(L)'
;GGRLVTLRTDGPFALRDWYYVPESEVKIQLHLDQRTPEGGLTGCLHCGHEELYTRKKFNKILGFTIVGVAALLVPVFENYWSLVVAGLLDFALHRIAKDEVVCYSCSAVHRGFGGSPRHPAFDRTIEERLKFGEKAVMGEPMREGGTAGAPDPEH
;
A
#
# COMPACT_ATOMS: atom_id res chain seq x y z
N GLY A 1 -5.69 -19.53 0.14
CA GLY A 1 -4.97 -18.57 0.98
C GLY A 1 -3.50 -18.54 0.58
N GLY A 2 -3.05 -17.43 -0.04
CA GLY A 2 -1.66 -17.28 -0.42
C GLY A 2 -0.76 -17.12 0.81
N ARG A 3 0.35 -17.82 0.85
CA ARG A 3 1.39 -17.62 1.88
C ARG A 3 2.20 -16.39 1.52
N LEU A 4 2.40 -15.51 2.49
CA LEU A 4 3.30 -14.37 2.36
C LEU A 4 4.74 -14.85 2.53
N VAL A 5 5.56 -14.66 1.51
CA VAL A 5 7.00 -14.90 1.55
C VAL A 5 7.72 -13.56 1.63
N THR A 6 8.57 -13.39 2.62
CA THR A 6 9.38 -12.19 2.78
C THR A 6 10.81 -12.48 2.35
N LEU A 7 11.22 -11.92 1.22
CA LEU A 7 12.61 -11.95 0.77
C LEU A 7 13.33 -10.75 1.40
N ARG A 8 14.32 -11.03 2.26
CA ARG A 8 15.17 -10.00 2.84
C ARG A 8 16.50 -9.98 2.11
N THR A 9 16.91 -8.80 1.65
CA THR A 9 18.20 -8.57 1.00
C THR A 9 18.93 -7.44 1.70
N ASP A 10 20.25 -7.42 1.59
CA ASP A 10 21.11 -6.40 2.21
C ASP A 10 21.02 -5.03 1.50
N GLY A 11 20.07 -4.89 0.58
CA GLY A 11 19.78 -3.65 -0.14
C GLY A 11 19.19 -3.90 -1.53
N PRO A 12 18.71 -2.84 -2.19
CA PRO A 12 18.07 -2.95 -3.49
C PRO A 12 19.02 -3.44 -4.61
N PHE A 13 20.32 -3.37 -4.39
CA PHE A 13 21.34 -3.78 -5.37
C PHE A 13 21.84 -5.22 -5.19
N ALA A 14 21.52 -5.89 -4.06
CA ALA A 14 21.93 -7.25 -3.73
C ALA A 14 20.88 -8.31 -4.11
N LEU A 15 19.98 -7.99 -5.03
CA LEU A 15 18.95 -8.91 -5.51
C LEU A 15 19.54 -9.94 -6.47
N ARG A 16 19.11 -11.21 -6.32
CA ARG A 16 19.39 -12.31 -7.26
C ARG A 16 18.22 -12.50 -8.20
N ASP A 17 18.46 -13.05 -9.36
CA ASP A 17 17.45 -13.33 -10.38
C ASP A 17 16.40 -14.34 -9.92
N TRP A 18 16.76 -15.20 -8.95
CA TRP A 18 15.87 -16.22 -8.43
C TRP A 18 16.10 -16.47 -6.94
N TYR A 19 15.03 -16.87 -6.27
CA TYR A 19 15.04 -17.30 -4.87
C TYR A 19 14.31 -18.63 -4.72
N TYR A 20 14.87 -19.52 -3.92
CA TYR A 20 14.23 -20.76 -3.53
C TYR A 20 13.56 -20.60 -2.18
N VAL A 21 12.26 -20.96 -2.12
CA VAL A 21 11.48 -20.92 -0.89
C VAL A 21 11.36 -22.35 -0.37
N PRO A 22 12.15 -22.74 0.66
CA PRO A 22 12.24 -24.14 1.10
C PRO A 22 10.91 -24.67 1.67
N GLU A 23 10.07 -23.80 2.25
CA GLU A 23 8.78 -24.20 2.83
C GLU A 23 7.73 -24.61 1.79
N SER A 24 7.82 -24.11 0.58
CA SER A 24 6.85 -24.35 -0.51
C SER A 24 7.45 -25.05 -1.72
N GLU A 25 8.76 -25.34 -1.69
CA GLU A 25 9.54 -25.91 -2.79
C GLU A 25 9.42 -25.12 -4.12
N VAL A 26 9.04 -23.85 -4.04
CA VAL A 26 8.83 -22.98 -5.20
C VAL A 26 10.07 -22.13 -5.46
N LYS A 27 10.49 -22.09 -6.73
CA LYS A 27 11.46 -21.11 -7.21
C LYS A 27 10.73 -19.86 -7.64
N ILE A 28 11.10 -18.73 -7.07
CA ILE A 28 10.58 -17.41 -7.45
C ILE A 28 11.63 -16.75 -8.32
N GLN A 29 11.29 -16.46 -9.57
CA GLN A 29 12.10 -15.66 -10.46
C GLN A 29 11.72 -14.18 -10.31
N LEU A 30 12.71 -13.31 -10.25
CA LEU A 30 12.52 -11.88 -10.16
C LEU A 30 12.84 -11.20 -11.49
N HIS A 31 12.00 -10.26 -11.87
CA HIS A 31 12.16 -9.40 -13.05
C HIS A 31 13.07 -8.21 -12.71
N LEU A 32 14.40 -8.44 -12.71
CA LEU A 32 15.38 -7.39 -12.36
C LEU A 32 15.50 -6.29 -13.41
N ASP A 33 15.04 -6.55 -14.63
CA ASP A 33 14.87 -5.59 -15.72
C ASP A 33 13.94 -4.43 -15.36
N GLN A 34 13.00 -4.65 -14.42
CA GLN A 34 12.08 -3.64 -13.91
C GLN A 34 12.71 -2.68 -12.88
N ARG A 35 14.01 -2.79 -12.65
CA ARG A 35 14.73 -1.93 -11.70
C ARG A 35 15.51 -0.84 -12.44
N THR A 36 15.38 0.40 -11.94
CA THR A 36 16.18 1.50 -12.45
C THR A 36 17.57 1.56 -11.78
N PRO A 37 18.59 2.11 -12.46
CA PRO A 37 19.91 2.33 -11.86
C PRO A 37 19.88 3.22 -10.61
N GLU A 38 18.88 4.08 -10.51
CA GLU A 38 18.67 5.02 -9.39
C GLU A 38 18.01 4.37 -8.15
N GLY A 39 17.77 3.04 -8.19
CA GLY A 39 17.13 2.30 -7.10
C GLY A 39 15.61 2.45 -7.05
N GLY A 40 14.98 2.88 -8.15
CA GLY A 40 13.54 2.88 -8.34
C GLY A 40 13.04 1.58 -8.99
N LEU A 41 11.74 1.50 -9.24
CA LEU A 41 11.08 0.42 -9.95
C LEU A 41 10.27 1.00 -11.11
N THR A 42 10.33 0.37 -12.28
CA THR A 42 9.43 0.63 -13.40
C THR A 42 8.24 -0.31 -13.41
N GLY A 43 8.42 -1.50 -12.81
CA GLY A 43 7.40 -2.53 -12.70
C GLY A 43 7.64 -3.46 -11.52
N CYS A 44 6.76 -4.42 -11.36
CA CYS A 44 6.80 -5.37 -10.26
C CYS A 44 7.92 -6.39 -10.46
N LEU A 45 8.78 -6.57 -9.47
CA LEU A 45 9.85 -7.56 -9.51
C LEU A 45 9.32 -9.02 -9.50
N HIS A 46 8.07 -9.24 -9.06
CA HIS A 46 7.52 -10.59 -8.98
C HIS A 46 6.75 -11.01 -10.22
N CYS A 47 5.89 -10.15 -10.76
CA CYS A 47 5.03 -10.49 -11.91
C CYS A 47 5.31 -9.66 -13.17
N GLY A 48 6.26 -8.71 -13.14
CA GLY A 48 6.60 -7.85 -14.26
C GLY A 48 5.58 -6.76 -14.60
N HIS A 49 4.47 -6.66 -13.86
CA HIS A 49 3.41 -5.71 -14.17
C HIS A 49 3.83 -4.27 -13.85
N GLU A 50 3.50 -3.33 -14.74
CA GLU A 50 3.97 -1.94 -14.63
C GLU A 50 3.14 -1.07 -13.67
N GLU A 51 1.88 -1.47 -13.40
CA GLU A 51 0.99 -0.72 -12.53
C GLU A 51 1.37 -0.92 -11.05
N LEU A 52 2.03 0.07 -10.51
CA LEU A 52 2.48 0.12 -9.11
C LEU A 52 1.90 1.36 -8.43
N TYR A 53 1.70 1.29 -7.12
CA TYR A 53 1.31 2.43 -6.30
C TYR A 53 2.16 2.54 -5.04
N THR A 54 2.27 3.76 -4.52
CA THR A 54 3.01 4.05 -3.29
C THR A 54 2.05 4.16 -2.12
N ARG A 55 2.38 3.50 -1.01
CA ARG A 55 1.70 3.68 0.29
C ARG A 55 2.71 3.90 1.40
N LYS A 56 2.29 4.57 2.46
CA LYS A 56 3.12 4.72 3.67
C LYS A 56 3.03 3.47 4.55
N LYS A 57 4.20 3.01 5.00
CA LYS A 57 4.27 1.94 6.00
C LYS A 57 3.95 2.51 7.37
N PHE A 58 2.68 2.64 7.71
CA PHE A 58 2.23 3.05 9.02
C PHE A 58 1.60 1.88 9.78
N ASN A 59 2.07 1.66 11.02
CA ASN A 59 1.49 0.64 11.88
C ASN A 59 0.25 1.22 12.58
N LYS A 60 -0.94 0.83 12.09
CA LYS A 60 -2.22 1.27 12.65
C LYS A 60 -2.36 0.97 14.14
N ILE A 61 -1.82 -0.17 14.60
CA ILE A 61 -1.87 -0.56 16.02
C ILE A 61 -1.11 0.45 16.87
N LEU A 62 0.06 0.92 16.40
CA LEU A 62 0.85 1.93 17.11
C LEU A 62 0.08 3.24 17.26
N GLY A 63 -0.56 3.74 16.18
CA GLY A 63 -1.40 4.94 16.23
C GLY A 63 -2.56 4.80 17.22
N PHE A 64 -3.32 3.70 17.15
CA PHE A 64 -4.41 3.45 18.09
C PHE A 64 -3.93 3.32 19.55
N THR A 65 -2.76 2.74 19.77
CA THR A 65 -2.17 2.63 21.12
C THR A 65 -1.80 3.99 21.69
N ILE A 66 -1.20 4.87 20.88
CA ILE A 66 -0.83 6.23 21.29
C ILE A 66 -2.08 7.02 21.70
N VAL A 67 -3.11 7.00 20.86
CA VAL A 67 -4.38 7.70 21.14
C VAL A 67 -5.10 7.09 22.35
N GLY A 68 -5.13 5.77 22.46
CA GLY A 68 -5.75 5.07 23.60
C GLY A 68 -5.09 5.40 24.93
N VAL A 69 -3.76 5.39 24.99
CA VAL A 69 -3.00 5.78 26.18
C VAL A 69 -3.25 7.25 26.53
N ALA A 70 -3.25 8.14 25.52
CA ALA A 70 -3.52 9.56 25.76
C ALA A 70 -4.93 9.80 26.33
N ALA A 71 -5.93 9.06 25.82
CA ALA A 71 -7.32 9.14 26.31
C ALA A 71 -7.44 8.68 27.78
N LEU A 72 -6.71 7.63 28.18
CA LEU A 72 -6.68 7.17 29.58
C LEU A 72 -6.00 8.16 30.52
N LEU A 73 -5.12 9.02 30.02
CA LEU A 73 -4.43 10.04 30.80
C LEU A 73 -5.25 11.33 30.99
N VAL A 74 -6.30 11.54 30.19
CA VAL A 74 -7.17 12.73 30.31
C VAL A 74 -7.71 12.94 31.74
N PRO A 75 -8.32 11.93 32.42
CA PRO A 75 -8.83 12.11 33.76
C PRO A 75 -7.75 12.33 34.82
N VAL A 76 -6.50 11.90 34.55
CA VAL A 76 -5.36 12.05 35.48
C VAL A 76 -4.84 13.50 35.47
N PHE A 77 -4.78 14.10 34.30
CA PHE A 77 -4.24 15.46 34.14
C PHE A 77 -5.33 16.56 34.11
N GLU A 78 -6.62 16.19 34.21
CA GLU A 78 -7.77 17.06 34.17
C GLU A 78 -7.80 18.06 32.99
N ASN A 79 -7.05 17.74 31.91
CA ASN A 79 -6.96 18.56 30.71
C ASN A 79 -6.77 17.72 29.45
N TYR A 80 -7.07 18.31 28.30
CA TYR A 80 -6.99 17.64 27.00
C TYR A 80 -5.63 17.77 26.29
N TRP A 81 -4.61 18.33 26.97
CA TRP A 81 -3.27 18.50 26.39
C TRP A 81 -2.62 17.17 26.01
N SER A 82 -2.93 16.10 26.75
CA SER A 82 -2.47 14.74 26.42
C SER A 82 -2.89 14.28 25.03
N LEU A 83 -4.13 14.61 24.62
CA LEU A 83 -4.63 14.28 23.27
C LEU A 83 -3.98 15.14 22.19
N VAL A 84 -3.73 16.42 22.46
CA VAL A 84 -3.03 17.31 21.52
C VAL A 84 -1.61 16.81 21.28
N VAL A 85 -0.87 16.48 22.34
CA VAL A 85 0.49 15.94 22.23
C VAL A 85 0.49 14.60 21.48
N ALA A 86 -0.44 13.70 21.80
CA ALA A 86 -0.57 12.43 21.11
C ALA A 86 -0.87 12.61 19.60
N GLY A 87 -1.75 13.52 19.25
CA GLY A 87 -2.07 13.83 17.85
C GLY A 87 -0.87 14.41 17.08
N LEU A 88 -0.10 15.30 17.71
CA LEU A 88 1.15 15.82 17.12
C LEU A 88 2.20 14.71 16.93
N LEU A 89 2.33 13.83 17.91
CA LEU A 89 3.26 12.69 17.83
C LEU A 89 2.85 11.73 16.72
N ASP A 90 1.57 11.37 16.63
CA ASP A 90 1.05 10.49 15.58
C ASP A 90 1.24 11.11 14.19
N PHE A 91 0.96 12.41 14.05
CA PHE A 91 1.23 13.14 12.82
C PHE A 91 2.71 13.13 12.43
N ALA A 92 3.62 13.37 13.39
CA ALA A 92 5.06 13.32 13.15
C ALA A 92 5.53 11.93 12.71
N LEU A 93 5.04 10.88 13.39
CA LEU A 93 5.34 9.50 13.03
C LEU A 93 4.84 9.15 11.61
N HIS A 94 3.66 9.64 11.26
CA HIS A 94 3.13 9.45 9.90
C HIS A 94 3.98 10.16 8.85
N ARG A 95 4.52 11.34 9.15
CA ARG A 95 5.41 12.09 8.23
C ARG A 95 6.75 11.40 8.01
N ILE A 96 7.28 10.73 9.05
CA ILE A 96 8.58 10.02 8.99
C ILE A 96 8.42 8.60 8.42
N ALA A 97 7.20 8.07 8.37
CA ALA A 97 6.93 6.72 7.86
C ALA A 97 7.46 6.55 6.44
N LYS A 98 8.23 5.47 6.23
CA LYS A 98 8.83 5.13 4.93
C LYS A 98 7.75 4.73 3.93
N ASP A 99 7.98 5.06 2.67
CA ASP A 99 7.12 4.65 1.58
C ASP A 99 7.41 3.19 1.17
N GLU A 100 6.37 2.46 0.80
CA GLU A 100 6.42 1.13 0.21
C GLU A 100 5.75 1.19 -1.17
N VAL A 101 6.33 0.49 -2.14
CA VAL A 101 5.74 0.34 -3.47
C VAL A 101 5.01 -0.99 -3.54
N VAL A 102 3.77 -0.99 -4.01
CA VAL A 102 2.90 -2.17 -4.06
C VAL A 102 2.37 -2.37 -5.47
N CYS A 103 2.36 -3.61 -5.92
CA CYS A 103 1.79 -3.98 -7.22
C CYS A 103 0.27 -4.15 -7.13
N TYR A 104 -0.47 -3.58 -8.07
CA TYR A 104 -1.93 -3.76 -8.17
C TYR A 104 -2.34 -5.18 -8.54
N SER A 105 -1.55 -5.86 -9.38
CA SER A 105 -1.87 -7.20 -9.89
C SER A 105 -1.65 -8.29 -8.84
N CYS A 106 -0.42 -8.43 -8.32
CA CYS A 106 -0.05 -9.54 -7.43
C CYS A 106 0.04 -9.15 -5.95
N SER A 107 -0.19 -7.86 -5.60
CA SER A 107 -0.09 -7.32 -4.24
C SER A 107 1.30 -7.48 -3.59
N ALA A 108 2.34 -7.74 -4.39
CA ALA A 108 3.72 -7.79 -3.90
C ALA A 108 4.15 -6.42 -3.37
N VAL A 109 4.78 -6.42 -2.20
CA VAL A 109 5.23 -5.21 -1.51
C VAL A 109 6.74 -5.08 -1.64
N HIS A 110 7.18 -4.02 -2.29
CA HIS A 110 8.59 -3.69 -2.50
C HIS A 110 9.03 -2.61 -1.52
N ARG A 111 10.07 -2.89 -0.74
CA ARG A 111 10.60 -1.99 0.28
C ARG A 111 12.03 -1.56 -0.04
N GLY A 112 12.35 -0.31 0.25
CA GLY A 112 13.68 0.24 0.00
C GLY A 112 13.91 0.75 -1.41
N PHE A 113 12.88 0.74 -2.25
CA PHE A 113 12.91 1.29 -3.60
C PHE A 113 12.29 2.70 -3.57
N GLY A 114 13.10 3.70 -3.26
CA GLY A 114 12.67 5.10 -3.16
C GLY A 114 13.15 6.00 -4.30
N GLY A 115 13.78 5.39 -5.32
CA GLY A 115 14.29 6.10 -6.49
C GLY A 115 13.21 6.48 -7.51
N SER A 116 13.64 7.13 -8.60
CA SER A 116 12.78 7.46 -9.73
C SER A 116 12.51 6.19 -10.60
N PRO A 117 11.31 6.01 -11.17
CA PRO A 117 10.13 6.87 -11.10
C PRO A 117 9.37 6.73 -9.78
N ARG A 118 8.69 7.80 -9.35
CA ARG A 118 7.77 7.76 -8.21
C ARG A 118 6.40 7.33 -8.68
N HIS A 119 5.86 6.31 -8.05
CA HIS A 119 4.51 5.83 -8.36
C HIS A 119 3.44 6.68 -7.66
N PRO A 120 2.24 6.82 -8.29
CA PRO A 120 1.12 7.54 -7.70
C PRO A 120 0.64 6.87 -6.40
N ALA A 121 -0.20 7.56 -5.65
CA ALA A 121 -0.95 6.97 -4.56
C ALA A 121 -1.94 5.92 -5.08
N PHE A 122 -2.45 5.07 -4.19
CA PHE A 122 -3.44 4.06 -4.55
C PHE A 122 -4.67 4.69 -5.21
N ASP A 123 -5.06 4.15 -6.37
CA ASP A 123 -6.27 4.50 -7.10
C ASP A 123 -7.15 3.25 -7.24
N ARG A 124 -8.35 3.35 -6.70
CA ARG A 124 -9.33 2.25 -6.73
C ARG A 124 -9.78 1.91 -8.15
N THR A 125 -9.85 2.90 -9.03
CA THR A 125 -10.25 2.71 -10.43
C THR A 125 -9.30 1.77 -11.17
N ILE A 126 -7.99 1.93 -10.93
CA ILE A 126 -6.96 1.06 -11.51
C ILE A 126 -7.11 -0.37 -10.97
N GLU A 127 -7.30 -0.51 -9.65
CA GLU A 127 -7.50 -1.83 -9.03
C GLU A 127 -8.74 -2.55 -9.58
N GLU A 128 -9.86 -1.86 -9.69
CA GLU A 128 -11.11 -2.42 -10.22
C GLU A 128 -10.97 -2.80 -11.70
N ARG A 129 -10.34 -1.95 -12.51
CA ARG A 129 -10.06 -2.25 -13.91
C ARG A 129 -9.20 -3.51 -14.08
N LEU A 130 -8.17 -3.69 -13.25
CA LEU A 130 -7.31 -4.86 -13.29
C LEU A 130 -8.01 -6.13 -12.80
N LYS A 131 -8.91 -6.02 -11.81
CA LYS A 131 -9.65 -7.17 -11.27
C LYS A 131 -10.82 -7.62 -12.15
N PHE A 132 -11.53 -6.68 -12.74
CA PHE A 132 -12.79 -6.93 -13.46
C PHE A 132 -12.67 -6.73 -14.97
N GLY A 133 -11.52 -6.22 -15.46
CA GLY A 133 -11.28 -5.95 -16.87
C GLY A 133 -12.22 -4.87 -17.43
N GLU A 134 -12.59 -5.00 -18.69
CA GLU A 134 -13.53 -4.09 -19.36
C GLU A 134 -14.96 -4.13 -18.78
N LYS A 135 -15.26 -5.13 -17.94
CA LYS A 135 -16.53 -5.24 -17.22
C LYS A 135 -16.55 -4.43 -15.91
N ALA A 136 -15.48 -3.73 -15.58
CA ALA A 136 -15.47 -2.78 -14.48
C ALA A 136 -16.47 -1.66 -14.84
N VAL A 137 -17.68 -1.76 -14.31
CA VAL A 137 -18.66 -0.67 -14.38
C VAL A 137 -18.09 0.44 -13.50
N MET A 138 -17.43 1.39 -14.11
CA MET A 138 -17.12 2.66 -13.47
C MET A 138 -18.47 3.26 -13.08
N GLY A 139 -18.75 3.31 -11.78
CA GLY A 139 -19.99 3.89 -11.29
C GLY A 139 -20.17 5.28 -11.94
N GLU A 140 -21.23 5.46 -12.67
CA GLU A 140 -21.59 6.77 -13.19
C GLU A 140 -21.60 7.78 -12.03
N PRO A 141 -21.08 8.99 -12.22
CA PRO A 141 -21.15 10.00 -11.17
C PRO A 141 -22.61 10.12 -10.72
N MET A 142 -22.85 10.00 -9.44
CA MET A 142 -24.19 10.09 -8.85
C MET A 142 -24.90 11.33 -9.42
N ARG A 143 -25.99 11.13 -10.18
CA ARG A 143 -26.88 12.23 -10.57
C ARG A 143 -27.40 12.86 -9.29
N GLU A 144 -27.40 14.19 -9.22
CA GLU A 144 -28.00 14.90 -8.10
C GLU A 144 -29.44 14.40 -7.89
N GLY A 145 -29.69 13.74 -6.74
CA GLY A 145 -30.99 13.17 -6.37
C GLY A 145 -31.21 11.67 -6.67
N GLY A 146 -30.25 10.96 -7.21
CA GLY A 146 -30.34 9.51 -7.49
C GLY A 146 -29.61 8.64 -6.49
N THR A 147 -30.20 7.54 -6.05
CA THR A 147 -29.51 6.46 -5.36
C THR A 147 -28.71 5.65 -6.38
N ALA A 148 -27.39 5.50 -6.19
CA ALA A 148 -26.56 4.67 -7.03
C ALA A 148 -27.11 3.23 -7.06
N GLY A 149 -27.45 2.73 -8.26
CA GLY A 149 -27.88 1.34 -8.46
C GLY A 149 -29.40 1.08 -8.51
N ALA A 150 -30.24 2.10 -8.55
CA ALA A 150 -31.64 1.89 -8.88
C ALA A 150 -31.81 1.63 -10.39
N PRO A 151 -32.40 0.51 -10.82
CA PRO A 151 -32.72 0.31 -12.24
C PRO A 151 -33.67 1.42 -12.71
N ASP A 152 -33.40 1.96 -13.92
CA ASP A 152 -34.31 2.93 -14.53
C ASP A 152 -35.72 2.29 -14.61
N PRO A 153 -36.78 3.01 -14.23
CA PRO A 153 -38.13 2.53 -14.44
C PRO A 153 -38.37 2.44 -15.98
N GLU A 154 -38.54 1.22 -16.44
CA GLU A 154 -38.89 0.98 -17.83
C GLU A 154 -40.20 1.72 -18.16
N HIS A 155 -40.15 2.54 -19.19
CA HIS A 155 -41.30 3.15 -19.82
C HIS A 155 -41.85 2.24 -20.92
#